data_42a02d315d68f876f7dc92e432321a06
#
_entry.id   42a02d315d68f876f7dc92e432321a06
#
_cell.length_a   1.000
_cell.length_b   1.000
_cell.length_c   1.000
_cell.angle_alpha   90.00
_cell.angle_beta   90.00
_cell.angle_gamma   90.00
#
_symmetry.space_group_name_H-M   'P 1'
#
loop_
_entity.id
_entity.type
_entity.pdbx_description
1 polymer ?
#
loop_
_entity_poly.entity_id
_entity_poly.type
_entity_poly.pdbx_seq_one_letter_code
_entity_poly.pdbx_strand_id
1 'polypeptide(L)'
;MRKNVKQQLALRVLSTAALMAMVSSIATAAFADTYDLNKGSVDILAEGGEQRITQWADKDKDLCVKDDNGEDIRNMKDPDIVLTTKDETTGETKTTSNTVTIDAKEGNTANVTLDNVHIEVDPNDATSGAIEIKGDGNTNLELDGDNTVLTECWVGEAHAAIEKADKYGTGTLTIKDDVNDDGTAKGT
;
A
#
# COMPACT_ATOMS: atom_id res chain seq x y z
N MET A 1 -33.55 52.81 5.63
CA MET A 1 -33.27 51.92 4.49
C MET A 1 -31.81 51.44 4.32
N ARG A 2 -30.80 52.05 4.97
CA ARG A 2 -29.37 51.66 4.79
C ARG A 2 -28.86 50.48 5.66
N LYS A 3 -29.61 50.03 6.66
CA LYS A 3 -29.20 48.91 7.56
C LYS A 3 -29.41 47.52 6.90
N ASN A 4 -30.41 47.35 6.07
CA ASN A 4 -30.75 46.04 5.49
C ASN A 4 -29.78 45.60 4.36
N VAL A 5 -29.17 46.55 3.67
CA VAL A 5 -28.21 46.24 2.59
C VAL A 5 -26.91 45.70 3.12
N LYS A 6 -26.40 46.22 4.26
CA LYS A 6 -25.17 45.72 4.90
C LYS A 6 -25.35 44.33 5.49
N GLN A 7 -26.52 44.00 6.04
CA GLN A 7 -26.83 42.63 6.56
C GLN A 7 -26.98 41.64 5.43
N GLN A 8 -27.60 42.00 4.34
CA GLN A 8 -27.71 41.11 3.17
C GLN A 8 -26.37 40.87 2.48
N LEU A 9 -25.49 41.88 2.46
CA LEU A 9 -24.14 41.73 1.91
C LEU A 9 -23.28 40.80 2.79
N ALA A 10 -23.36 40.96 4.12
CA ALA A 10 -22.66 40.09 5.06
C ALA A 10 -23.15 38.64 4.98
N LEU A 11 -24.47 38.44 4.83
CA LEU A 11 -25.04 37.09 4.71
C LEU A 11 -24.64 36.40 3.40
N ARG A 12 -24.52 37.17 2.30
CA ARG A 12 -24.09 36.62 1.01
C ARG A 12 -22.59 36.30 0.99
N VAL A 13 -21.75 37.07 1.67
CA VAL A 13 -20.31 36.80 1.81
C VAL A 13 -20.08 35.59 2.72
N LEU A 14 -20.87 35.45 3.80
CA LEU A 14 -20.77 34.28 4.68
C LEU A 14 -21.23 33.01 3.96
N SER A 15 -22.29 33.06 3.15
CA SER A 15 -22.79 31.89 2.42
C SER A 15 -21.84 31.42 1.31
N THR A 16 -21.17 32.37 0.61
CA THR A 16 -20.16 32.02 -0.39
C THR A 16 -18.86 31.48 0.25
N ALA A 17 -18.42 32.02 1.38
CA ALA A 17 -17.29 31.49 2.12
C ALA A 17 -17.56 30.09 2.69
N ALA A 18 -18.78 29.86 3.21
CA ALA A 18 -19.19 28.55 3.71
C ALA A 18 -19.33 27.51 2.56
N LEU A 19 -19.80 27.91 1.37
CA LEU A 19 -19.84 27.01 0.22
C LEU A 19 -18.44 26.68 -0.31
N MET A 20 -17.50 27.65 -0.34
CA MET A 20 -16.13 27.37 -0.73
C MET A 20 -15.38 26.49 0.30
N ALA A 21 -15.68 26.62 1.59
CA ALA A 21 -15.13 25.75 2.61
C ALA A 21 -15.67 24.32 2.54
N MET A 22 -16.90 24.12 2.04
CA MET A 22 -17.47 22.78 1.83
C MET A 22 -16.96 22.10 0.55
N VAL A 23 -16.54 22.86 -0.45
CA VAL A 23 -16.01 22.29 -1.71
C VAL A 23 -14.53 21.88 -1.57
N SER A 24 -13.79 22.45 -0.58
CA SER A 24 -12.40 22.08 -0.34
C SER A 24 -12.24 20.84 0.56
N SER A 25 -13.32 20.23 1.06
CA SER A 25 -13.31 19.01 1.86
C SER A 25 -14.02 17.82 1.20
N ILE A 26 -14.20 17.84 -0.10
CA ILE A 26 -14.30 16.59 -0.82
C ILE A 26 -12.83 16.11 -0.95
N ALA A 27 -12.31 15.55 0.15
CA ALA A 27 -11.31 14.52 0.00
C ALA A 27 -11.95 13.53 -0.98
N THR A 28 -11.51 13.53 -2.23
CA THR A 28 -11.66 12.33 -3.04
C THR A 28 -11.11 11.24 -2.14
N ALA A 29 -11.97 10.34 -1.65
CA ALA A 29 -11.49 9.09 -1.12
C ALA A 29 -10.59 8.58 -2.26
N ALA A 30 -9.28 8.63 -2.05
CA ALA A 30 -8.38 7.94 -2.93
C ALA A 30 -8.80 6.48 -2.77
N PHE A 31 -9.44 5.94 -3.80
CA PHE A 31 -9.68 4.51 -3.84
C PHE A 31 -8.29 3.90 -3.82
N ALA A 32 -8.08 2.95 -2.93
CA ALA A 32 -6.86 2.16 -2.91
C ALA A 32 -6.63 1.58 -4.31
N ASP A 33 -5.49 1.88 -4.90
CA ASP A 33 -5.14 1.27 -6.18
C ASP A 33 -4.66 -0.15 -5.94
N THR A 34 -5.02 -1.07 -6.86
CA THR A 34 -4.62 -2.46 -6.79
C THR A 34 -3.42 -2.70 -7.70
N TYR A 35 -2.36 -3.28 -7.13
CA TYR A 35 -1.11 -3.55 -7.84
C TYR A 35 -0.90 -5.06 -7.98
N ASP A 36 -0.83 -5.52 -9.23
CA ASP A 36 -0.62 -6.93 -9.56
C ASP A 36 0.85 -7.31 -9.45
N LEU A 37 1.21 -8.06 -8.41
CA LEU A 37 2.57 -8.54 -8.18
C LEU A 37 3.09 -9.49 -9.27
N ASN A 38 2.22 -10.06 -10.12
CA ASN A 38 2.71 -10.83 -11.28
C ASN A 38 3.43 -9.94 -12.30
N LYS A 39 3.19 -8.64 -12.29
CA LYS A 39 3.83 -7.66 -13.19
C LYS A 39 5.22 -7.25 -12.70
N GLY A 40 5.54 -7.41 -11.41
CA GLY A 40 6.84 -7.05 -10.88
C GLY A 40 6.89 -6.80 -9.38
N SER A 41 8.09 -6.69 -8.85
CA SER A 41 8.37 -6.42 -7.44
C SER A 41 7.99 -4.99 -7.05
N VAL A 42 7.69 -4.77 -5.77
CA VAL A 42 7.16 -3.50 -5.27
C VAL A 42 8.03 -2.94 -4.15
N ASP A 43 8.33 -1.64 -4.24
CA ASP A 43 8.91 -0.86 -3.15
C ASP A 43 7.87 0.17 -2.66
N ILE A 44 7.57 0.16 -1.38
CA ILE A 44 6.64 1.06 -0.70
C ILE A 44 7.43 1.93 0.28
N LEU A 45 7.25 3.24 0.21
CA LEU A 45 7.88 4.21 1.10
C LEU A 45 6.80 5.02 1.84
N ALA A 46 6.84 5.01 3.17
CA ALA A 46 6.03 5.90 4.00
C ALA A 46 6.93 6.94 4.68
N GLU A 47 6.83 8.20 4.23
CA GLU A 47 7.66 9.32 4.69
C GLU A 47 6.91 10.64 4.60
N GLY A 48 7.12 11.52 5.60
CA GLY A 48 6.56 12.87 5.60
C GLY A 48 5.04 12.93 5.63
N GLY A 49 4.38 11.91 6.17
CA GLY A 49 2.92 11.78 6.22
C GLY A 49 2.29 11.31 4.91
N GLU A 50 3.10 10.87 3.96
CA GLU A 50 2.65 10.33 2.67
C GLU A 50 3.13 8.88 2.50
N GLN A 51 2.36 8.07 1.78
CA GLN A 51 2.76 6.75 1.33
C GLN A 51 2.88 6.76 -0.19
N ARG A 52 3.88 6.07 -0.70
CA ARG A 52 4.22 6.03 -2.12
C ARG A 52 4.63 4.62 -2.53
N ILE A 53 4.36 4.28 -3.79
CA ILE A 53 4.68 2.99 -4.38
C ILE A 53 5.50 3.15 -5.66
N THR A 54 6.43 2.22 -5.86
CA THR A 54 7.12 1.99 -7.13
C THR A 54 7.01 0.51 -7.46
N GLN A 55 6.60 0.16 -8.68
CA GLN A 55 6.55 -1.21 -9.14
C GLN A 55 7.56 -1.44 -10.25
N TRP A 56 8.45 -2.42 -10.06
CA TRP A 56 9.58 -2.71 -10.93
C TRP A 56 9.28 -3.88 -11.85
N ALA A 57 9.41 -3.66 -13.15
CA ALA A 57 9.18 -4.69 -14.17
C ALA A 57 10.36 -5.66 -14.30
N ASP A 58 11.52 -5.32 -13.73
CA ASP A 58 12.75 -6.11 -13.80
C ASP A 58 13.46 -6.21 -12.44
N LYS A 59 14.33 -7.22 -12.31
CA LYS A 59 15.08 -7.49 -11.07
C LYS A 59 16.14 -6.42 -10.78
N ASP A 60 16.66 -5.74 -11.80
CA ASP A 60 17.70 -4.70 -11.67
C ASP A 60 17.12 -3.35 -11.26
N LYS A 61 15.79 -3.23 -11.18
CA LYS A 61 15.05 -2.03 -10.82
C LYS A 61 15.31 -0.82 -11.72
N ASP A 62 15.55 -1.07 -13.01
CA ASP A 62 15.76 -0.05 -14.03
C ASP A 62 14.45 0.37 -14.71
N LEU A 63 13.54 -0.58 -14.91
CA LEU A 63 12.26 -0.40 -15.59
C LEU A 63 11.09 -0.48 -14.61
N CYS A 64 10.14 0.43 -14.76
CA CYS A 64 8.88 0.38 -14.00
C CYS A 64 7.79 -0.33 -14.80
N VAL A 65 6.85 -0.94 -14.07
CA VAL A 65 5.56 -1.36 -14.61
C VAL A 65 4.80 -0.11 -15.04
N LYS A 66 4.00 -0.23 -16.09
CA LYS A 66 3.11 0.84 -16.55
C LYS A 66 1.71 0.65 -15.98
N ASP A 67 1.08 1.77 -15.60
CA ASP A 67 -0.34 1.81 -15.27
C ASP A 67 -1.22 1.71 -16.55
N ASP A 68 -2.53 1.72 -16.39
CA ASP A 68 -3.49 1.64 -17.50
C ASP A 68 -3.45 2.87 -18.45
N ASN A 69 -2.85 3.97 -18.01
CA ASN A 69 -2.65 5.17 -18.83
C ASN A 69 -1.30 5.13 -19.58
N GLY A 70 -0.46 4.11 -19.31
CA GLY A 70 0.88 3.97 -19.87
C GLY A 70 1.95 4.77 -19.14
N GLU A 71 1.65 5.31 -17.96
CA GLU A 71 2.59 6.02 -17.10
C GLU A 71 3.35 5.03 -16.19
N ASP A 72 4.61 5.35 -15.85
CA ASP A 72 5.40 4.53 -14.94
C ASP A 72 4.83 4.55 -13.54
N ILE A 73 4.59 3.37 -12.96
CA ILE A 73 4.29 3.22 -11.52
C ILE A 73 5.60 3.48 -10.75
N ARG A 74 5.95 4.75 -10.63
CA ARG A 74 7.17 5.22 -9.99
C ARG A 74 6.89 6.33 -9.00
N ASN A 75 7.11 6.04 -7.71
CA ASN A 75 6.94 7.03 -6.64
C ASN A 75 5.51 7.64 -6.61
N MET A 76 4.52 6.85 -7.00
CA MET A 76 3.11 7.25 -7.01
C MET A 76 2.58 7.33 -5.59
N LYS A 77 1.80 8.37 -5.29
CA LYS A 77 1.15 8.51 -3.99
C LYS A 77 -0.07 7.61 -3.92
N ASP A 78 -0.11 6.76 -2.91
CA ASP A 78 -1.26 5.95 -2.57
C ASP A 78 -1.29 5.72 -1.05
N PRO A 79 -2.32 6.21 -0.35
CA PRO A 79 -2.41 6.07 1.09
C PRO A 79 -2.80 4.65 1.55
N ASP A 80 -3.45 3.86 0.68
CA ASP A 80 -4.03 2.57 1.00
C ASP A 80 -3.74 1.56 -0.12
N ILE A 81 -2.51 1.05 -0.18
CA ILE A 81 -2.02 0.15 -1.23
C ILE A 81 -2.63 -1.25 -1.09
N VAL A 82 -3.22 -1.77 -2.16
CA VAL A 82 -3.66 -3.16 -2.25
C VAL A 82 -2.74 -3.93 -3.19
N LEU A 83 -2.15 -5.03 -2.70
CA LEU A 83 -1.31 -5.92 -3.48
C LEU A 83 -2.08 -7.21 -3.77
N THR A 84 -1.98 -7.72 -5.00
CA THR A 84 -2.62 -8.98 -5.40
C THR A 84 -1.75 -9.78 -6.34
N THR A 85 -1.98 -11.09 -6.41
CA THR A 85 -1.50 -11.96 -7.50
C THR A 85 -2.66 -12.59 -8.27
N LYS A 86 -3.88 -12.13 -7.99
CA LYS A 86 -5.09 -12.57 -8.68
C LYS A 86 -5.23 -11.84 -10.01
N ASP A 87 -5.36 -12.59 -11.07
CA ASP A 87 -5.62 -12.08 -12.41
C ASP A 87 -7.05 -11.54 -12.48
N GLU A 88 -7.22 -10.25 -12.71
CA GLU A 88 -8.52 -9.58 -12.75
C GLU A 88 -9.43 -10.12 -13.88
N THR A 89 -8.84 -10.65 -14.96
CA THR A 89 -9.59 -11.16 -16.12
C THR A 89 -10.09 -12.57 -15.91
N THR A 90 -9.23 -13.46 -15.36
CA THR A 90 -9.56 -14.87 -15.17
C THR A 90 -10.05 -15.20 -13.77
N GLY A 91 -9.75 -14.35 -12.80
CA GLY A 91 -10.02 -14.57 -11.38
C GLY A 91 -9.09 -15.61 -10.74
N GLU A 92 -8.08 -16.10 -11.46
CA GLU A 92 -7.12 -17.07 -10.96
C GLU A 92 -6.01 -16.38 -10.17
N THR A 93 -5.69 -16.91 -8.99
CA THR A 93 -4.51 -16.49 -8.22
C THR A 93 -3.27 -17.23 -8.75
N LYS A 94 -2.21 -16.48 -9.06
CA LYS A 94 -0.95 -17.01 -9.56
C LYS A 94 0.13 -16.88 -8.49
N THR A 95 1.08 -17.81 -8.46
CA THR A 95 2.27 -17.69 -7.63
C THR A 95 3.34 -16.90 -8.37
N THR A 96 3.95 -15.94 -7.69
CA THR A 96 5.04 -15.10 -8.22
C THR A 96 6.29 -15.20 -7.33
N SER A 97 7.46 -14.95 -7.91
CA SER A 97 8.72 -14.74 -7.17
C SER A 97 9.04 -13.27 -6.93
N ASN A 98 8.15 -12.37 -7.34
CA ASN A 98 8.32 -10.94 -7.08
C ASN A 98 8.13 -10.64 -5.60
N THR A 99 8.94 -9.72 -5.08
CA THR A 99 9.04 -9.40 -3.66
C THR A 99 8.44 -8.04 -3.34
N VAL A 100 8.18 -7.82 -2.06
CA VAL A 100 7.67 -6.54 -1.55
C VAL A 100 8.67 -5.98 -0.53
N THR A 101 9.09 -4.73 -0.71
CA THR A 101 9.85 -3.98 0.30
C THR A 101 8.97 -2.85 0.83
N ILE A 102 8.83 -2.76 2.16
CA ILE A 102 8.08 -1.70 2.84
C ILE A 102 9.06 -0.94 3.73
N ASP A 103 9.29 0.33 3.43
CA ASP A 103 10.17 1.20 4.21
C ASP A 103 9.35 2.33 4.85
N ALA A 104 9.00 2.18 6.12
CA ALA A 104 8.32 3.22 6.87
C ALA A 104 9.34 4.00 7.71
N LYS A 105 9.49 5.30 7.46
CA LYS A 105 10.38 6.18 8.22
C LYS A 105 9.78 6.52 9.58
N GLU A 106 10.64 6.87 10.54
CA GLU A 106 10.22 7.23 11.89
C GLU A 106 9.04 8.20 11.90
N GLY A 107 8.04 7.93 12.74
CA GLY A 107 6.82 8.73 12.85
C GLY A 107 5.80 8.52 11.73
N ASN A 108 6.07 7.65 10.76
CA ASN A 108 5.15 7.32 9.68
C ASN A 108 4.61 5.90 9.83
N THR A 109 3.51 5.63 9.14
CA THR A 109 2.89 4.30 9.09
C THR A 109 2.60 3.94 7.63
N ALA A 110 3.09 2.77 7.21
CA ALA A 110 2.70 2.16 5.96
C ALA A 110 1.46 1.30 6.17
N ASN A 111 0.45 1.45 5.29
CA ASN A 111 -0.76 0.64 5.28
C ASN A 111 -0.80 -0.15 3.97
N VAL A 112 -0.82 -1.47 4.06
CA VAL A 112 -0.77 -2.36 2.91
C VAL A 112 -1.76 -3.50 3.12
N THR A 113 -2.60 -3.73 2.12
CA THR A 113 -3.50 -4.88 2.07
C THR A 113 -2.93 -5.94 1.14
N LEU A 114 -2.90 -7.18 1.58
CA LEU A 114 -2.62 -8.36 0.76
C LEU A 114 -3.96 -9.00 0.41
N ASP A 115 -4.35 -8.96 -0.86
CA ASP A 115 -5.59 -9.55 -1.36
C ASP A 115 -5.30 -10.70 -2.33
N ASN A 116 -5.45 -11.94 -1.88
CA ASN A 116 -5.12 -13.12 -2.67
C ASN A 116 -3.66 -13.09 -3.19
N VAL A 117 -2.71 -12.86 -2.31
CA VAL A 117 -1.28 -12.77 -2.63
C VAL A 117 -0.60 -14.12 -2.45
N HIS A 118 -0.01 -14.67 -3.51
CA HIS A 118 0.80 -15.88 -3.47
C HIS A 118 2.22 -15.56 -3.93
N ILE A 119 3.17 -15.51 -2.98
CA ILE A 119 4.60 -15.29 -3.23
C ILE A 119 5.38 -16.52 -2.81
N GLU A 120 6.26 -16.99 -3.69
CA GLU A 120 7.22 -18.06 -3.42
C GLU A 120 8.58 -17.65 -3.96
N VAL A 121 9.53 -17.37 -3.07
CA VAL A 121 10.88 -16.93 -3.43
C VAL A 121 11.83 -18.12 -3.37
N ASP A 122 12.51 -18.39 -4.49
CA ASP A 122 13.52 -19.44 -4.59
C ASP A 122 14.72 -19.10 -3.69
N PRO A 123 15.25 -20.06 -2.93
CA PRO A 123 16.37 -19.85 -2.02
C PRO A 123 17.66 -19.39 -2.72
N ASN A 124 17.82 -19.68 -4.02
CA ASN A 124 18.97 -19.24 -4.79
C ASN A 124 18.87 -17.76 -5.21
N ASP A 125 17.66 -17.20 -5.22
CA ASP A 125 17.37 -15.81 -5.55
C ASP A 125 17.08 -14.96 -4.32
N ALA A 126 16.89 -15.57 -3.16
CA ALA A 126 16.50 -14.88 -1.93
C ALA A 126 17.68 -14.13 -1.32
N THR A 127 17.69 -12.81 -1.45
CA THR A 127 18.58 -11.91 -0.71
C THR A 127 17.90 -11.27 0.49
N SER A 128 16.60 -11.52 0.67
CA SER A 128 15.73 -11.04 1.75
C SER A 128 14.48 -11.91 1.83
N GLY A 129 13.60 -11.64 2.80
CA GLY A 129 12.26 -12.24 2.85
C GLY A 129 11.41 -11.89 1.62
N ALA A 130 10.37 -12.65 1.37
CA ALA A 130 9.40 -12.37 0.32
C ALA A 130 8.71 -11.01 0.53
N ILE A 131 8.46 -10.65 1.80
CA ILE A 131 8.06 -9.31 2.23
C ILE A 131 9.09 -8.81 3.23
N GLU A 132 9.86 -7.78 2.86
CA GLU A 132 10.86 -7.17 3.71
C GLU A 132 10.35 -5.84 4.27
N ILE A 133 10.38 -5.69 5.59
CA ILE A 133 9.94 -4.49 6.30
C ILE A 133 11.14 -3.78 6.89
N LYS A 134 11.36 -2.53 6.48
CA LYS A 134 12.47 -1.66 6.85
C LYS A 134 12.01 -0.41 7.59
N GLY A 135 12.98 0.28 8.18
CA GLY A 135 12.79 1.58 8.80
C GLY A 135 12.19 1.52 10.21
N ASP A 136 12.14 2.69 10.83
CA ASP A 136 11.75 2.90 12.23
C ASP A 136 10.26 3.27 12.40
N GLY A 137 9.52 3.40 11.30
CA GLY A 137 8.08 3.63 11.31
C GLY A 137 7.28 2.35 11.47
N ASN A 138 5.97 2.49 11.54
CA ASN A 138 5.05 1.37 11.72
C ASN A 138 4.61 0.80 10.36
N THR A 139 4.27 -0.48 10.35
CA THR A 139 3.66 -1.15 9.19
C THR A 139 2.41 -1.88 9.63
N ASN A 140 1.30 -1.63 8.96
CA ASN A 140 0.07 -2.38 9.08
C ASN A 140 -0.10 -3.23 7.82
N LEU A 141 -0.19 -4.54 8.00
CA LEU A 141 -0.57 -5.49 6.95
C LEU A 141 -1.99 -5.97 7.23
N GLU A 142 -2.88 -5.70 6.30
CA GLU A 142 -4.23 -6.23 6.26
C GLU A 142 -4.25 -7.47 5.37
N LEU A 143 -4.95 -8.52 5.78
CA LEU A 143 -5.08 -9.76 5.00
C LEU A 143 -6.50 -9.89 4.48
N ASP A 144 -6.66 -9.82 3.17
CA ASP A 144 -7.91 -10.10 2.47
C ASP A 144 -7.74 -11.33 1.56
N GLY A 145 -8.75 -12.18 1.46
CA GLY A 145 -8.70 -13.38 0.63
C GLY A 145 -7.72 -14.45 1.14
N ASP A 146 -7.22 -15.28 0.23
CA ASP A 146 -6.31 -16.39 0.53
C ASP A 146 -4.86 -15.99 0.21
N ASN A 147 -4.04 -15.82 1.26
CA ASN A 147 -2.68 -15.34 1.12
C ASN A 147 -1.67 -16.43 1.48
N THR A 148 -0.65 -16.62 0.63
CA THR A 148 0.47 -17.53 0.86
C THR A 148 1.77 -16.82 0.58
N VAL A 149 2.63 -16.70 1.59
CA VAL A 149 3.94 -16.05 1.48
C VAL A 149 5.00 -17.04 1.93
N LEU A 150 5.86 -17.46 1.02
CA LEU A 150 6.91 -18.46 1.26
C LEU A 150 8.27 -17.90 0.84
N THR A 151 9.27 -18.21 1.65
CA THR A 151 10.69 -18.07 1.28
C THR A 151 11.34 -19.40 1.60
N GLU A 152 11.82 -20.09 0.60
CA GLU A 152 12.61 -21.30 0.81
C GLU A 152 14.04 -20.92 1.21
N CYS A 153 14.60 -21.65 2.15
CA CYS A 153 15.93 -21.35 2.67
C CYS A 153 16.86 -22.55 2.54
N TRP A 154 18.08 -22.33 2.04
CA TRP A 154 19.16 -23.29 2.17
C TRP A 154 19.89 -23.13 3.50
N VAL A 155 20.57 -24.18 3.92
CA VAL A 155 21.33 -24.17 5.18
C VAL A 155 22.42 -23.09 5.13
N GLY A 156 22.24 -22.00 5.88
CA GLY A 156 23.26 -20.96 6.06
C GLY A 156 22.76 -19.53 5.98
N GLU A 157 21.75 -19.22 5.17
CA GLU A 157 21.16 -17.87 5.07
C GLU A 157 19.63 -18.02 5.07
N ALA A 158 19.03 -18.03 6.25
CA ALA A 158 17.60 -18.19 6.40
C ALA A 158 16.91 -16.82 6.46
N HIS A 159 16.01 -16.55 5.54
CA HIS A 159 15.13 -15.40 5.57
C HIS A 159 13.71 -15.83 5.98
N ALA A 160 13.02 -15.00 6.75
CA ALA A 160 11.61 -15.22 7.05
C ALA A 160 10.76 -14.83 5.83
N ALA A 161 9.61 -15.48 5.65
CA ALA A 161 8.67 -15.10 4.60
C ALA A 161 8.25 -13.63 4.72
N ILE A 162 7.96 -13.18 5.94
CA ILE A 162 7.81 -11.76 6.29
C ILE A 162 8.93 -11.41 7.26
N GLU A 163 9.85 -10.57 6.83
CA GLU A 163 11.06 -10.23 7.58
C GLU A 163 11.06 -8.75 7.97
N LYS A 164 11.22 -8.47 9.27
CA LYS A 164 11.56 -7.13 9.73
C LYS A 164 13.07 -6.99 9.77
N ALA A 165 13.63 -6.37 8.74
CA ALA A 165 15.07 -6.34 8.46
C ALA A 165 15.89 -5.52 9.46
N ASP A 166 15.27 -4.57 10.18
CA ASP A 166 15.99 -3.71 11.11
C ASP A 166 16.02 -4.28 12.53
N LYS A 167 17.18 -4.78 12.91
CA LYS A 167 17.43 -5.35 14.25
C LYS A 167 17.23 -4.34 15.39
N TYR A 168 17.37 -3.06 15.11
CA TYR A 168 17.30 -1.97 16.10
C TYR A 168 16.14 -1.02 15.85
N GLY A 169 15.36 -1.27 14.80
CA GLY A 169 14.20 -0.46 14.45
C GLY A 169 13.14 -0.44 15.54
N THR A 170 12.61 0.74 15.84
CA THR A 170 11.59 0.97 16.87
C THR A 170 10.17 0.78 16.35
N GLY A 171 9.99 0.73 15.04
CA GLY A 171 8.69 0.57 14.39
C GLY A 171 8.03 -0.78 14.67
N THR A 172 6.72 -0.82 14.66
CA THR A 172 5.91 -2.02 14.88
C THR A 172 5.44 -2.60 13.55
N LEU A 173 5.34 -3.93 13.49
CA LEU A 173 4.56 -4.64 12.49
C LEU A 173 3.25 -5.09 13.13
N THR A 174 2.14 -4.70 12.54
CA THR A 174 0.80 -5.19 12.92
C THR A 174 0.22 -5.94 11.74
N ILE A 175 -0.08 -7.21 11.92
CA ILE A 175 -0.80 -8.04 10.95
C ILE A 175 -2.20 -8.21 11.48
N LYS A 176 -3.20 -7.90 10.69
CA LYS A 176 -4.60 -7.99 11.08
C LYS A 176 -5.42 -8.54 9.90
N ASP A 177 -6.60 -8.98 10.23
CA ASP A 177 -7.59 -9.47 9.31
C ASP A 177 -8.91 -8.81 9.69
N ASP A 178 -9.50 -8.07 8.76
CA ASP A 178 -10.83 -7.52 8.94
C ASP A 178 -11.87 -8.64 8.90
N VAL A 179 -13.01 -8.39 9.51
CA VAL A 179 -14.12 -9.32 9.49
C VAL A 179 -15.20 -8.84 8.53
N ASN A 180 -15.84 -9.78 7.88
CA ASN A 180 -17.05 -9.55 7.13
C ASN A 180 -18.21 -9.12 8.04
N ASP A 181 -19.31 -8.62 7.47
CA ASP A 181 -20.52 -8.21 8.22
C ASP A 181 -21.12 -9.35 9.05
N ASP A 182 -20.85 -10.60 8.70
CA ASP A 182 -21.26 -11.80 9.45
C ASP A 182 -20.28 -12.23 10.56
N GLY A 183 -19.16 -11.50 10.73
CA GLY A 183 -18.13 -11.77 11.72
C GLY A 183 -17.11 -12.85 11.31
N THR A 184 -17.13 -13.31 10.06
CA THR A 184 -16.10 -14.21 9.53
C THR A 184 -14.87 -13.41 9.09
N ALA A 185 -13.68 -14.03 9.20
CA ALA A 185 -12.44 -13.44 8.70
C ALA A 185 -12.51 -13.17 7.19
N LYS A 186 -11.92 -12.05 6.74
CA LYS A 186 -11.84 -11.73 5.30
C LYS A 186 -10.69 -12.42 4.60
N GLY A 187 -9.63 -12.73 5.34
CA GLY A 187 -8.41 -13.29 4.81
C GLY A 187 -7.82 -14.43 5.63
N THR A 188 -6.79 -15.05 5.07
CA THR A 188 -5.97 -16.10 5.71
C THR A 188 -4.49 -15.91 5.39
#